data_d07d394f16908b7da5c6f5d706b0e563
#
_entry.id   d07d394f16908b7da5c6f5d706b0e563
#
_cell.length_a   1.000
_cell.length_b   1.000
_cell.length_c   1.000
_cell.angle_alpha   90.00
_cell.angle_beta   90.00
_cell.angle_gamma   90.00
#
_symmetry.space_group_name_H-M   'P 1'
#
loop_
_entity.id
_entity.type
_entity.pdbx_description
1 polymer ?
#
loop_
_entity_poly.entity_id
_entity_poly.type
_entity_poly.pdbx_seq_one_letter_code
_entity_poly.pdbx_strand_id
1 'polypeptide(L)' 'PSVLLPVVELIAHKHVSLNIQAPDYNIVGENLLHSISEVLSISMEDPLIDAWAAAYGQLADLFISTEKAIYE' A
#
# COMPACT_ATOMS: atom_id res chain seq x y z
N PRO A 1 13.74 1.54 8.50
CA PRO A 1 13.27 0.88 9.70
C PRO A 1 12.74 1.83 10.76
N SER A 2 13.52 2.21 11.77
CA SER A 2 12.99 3.00 12.88
C SER A 2 12.57 4.41 12.48
N VAL A 3 13.17 4.98 11.45
CA VAL A 3 12.80 6.30 10.91
C VAL A 3 11.46 6.23 10.19
N LEU A 4 11.17 5.07 9.58
CA LEU A 4 9.94 4.88 8.80
C LEU A 4 8.71 4.69 9.70
N LEU A 5 8.88 4.06 10.87
CA LEU A 5 7.74 3.76 11.75
C LEU A 5 6.92 4.98 12.18
N PRO A 6 7.53 6.10 12.61
CA PRO A 6 6.74 7.28 12.95
C PRO A 6 5.94 7.82 11.77
N VAL A 7 6.49 7.75 10.56
CA VAL A 7 5.79 8.18 9.35
C VAL A 7 4.61 7.26 9.06
N VAL A 8 4.83 5.94 9.17
CA VAL A 8 3.77 4.96 8.98
C VAL A 8 2.63 5.17 9.97
N GLU A 9 2.96 5.41 11.24
CA GLU A 9 1.94 5.67 12.27
C GLU A 9 1.13 6.92 11.97
N LEU A 10 1.79 8.00 11.57
CA LEU A 10 1.12 9.25 11.22
C LEU A 10 0.13 9.03 10.07
N ILE A 11 0.57 8.35 9.01
CA ILE A 11 -0.28 8.06 7.86
C ILE A 11 -1.40 7.09 8.24
N ALA A 12 -1.11 6.09 9.06
CA ALA A 12 -2.11 5.13 9.51
C ALA A 12 -3.22 5.82 10.31
N HIS A 13 -2.88 6.75 11.20
CA HIS A 13 -3.88 7.54 11.92
C HIS A 13 -4.75 8.35 10.97
N LYS A 14 -4.15 8.91 9.92
CA LYS A 14 -4.90 9.65 8.91
C LYS A 14 -5.86 8.72 8.16
N HIS A 15 -5.41 7.52 7.81
CA HIS A 15 -6.25 6.53 7.16
C HIS A 15 -7.44 6.13 8.03
N VAL A 16 -7.21 5.93 9.32
CA VAL A 16 -8.28 5.61 10.26
C VAL A 16 -9.29 6.74 10.33
N SER A 17 -8.84 7.99 10.38
CA SER A 17 -9.73 9.15 10.41
C SER A 17 -10.57 9.28 9.15
N LEU A 18 -10.08 8.74 8.01
CA LEU A 18 -10.80 8.70 6.74
C LEU A 18 -11.59 7.41 6.54
N ASN A 19 -11.60 6.54 7.56
CA ASN A 19 -12.30 5.25 7.54
C ASN A 19 -11.82 4.31 6.44
N ILE A 20 -10.53 4.32 6.15
CA ILE A 20 -9.93 3.40 5.18
C ILE A 20 -9.81 2.02 5.81
N GLN A 21 -10.29 1.00 5.12
CA GLN A 21 -10.30 -0.38 5.58
C GLN A 21 -9.33 -1.24 4.75
N ALA A 22 -9.01 -2.43 5.26
CA ALA A 22 -8.09 -3.33 4.58
C ALA A 22 -8.45 -3.60 3.11
N PRO A 23 -9.73 -3.85 2.73
CA PRO A 23 -10.06 -4.07 1.31
C PRO A 23 -9.73 -2.90 0.38
N ASP A 24 -9.68 -1.68 0.91
CA ASP A 24 -9.38 -0.50 0.09
C ASP A 24 -7.97 -0.55 -0.48
N TYR A 25 -7.04 -1.21 0.22
CA TYR A 25 -5.67 -1.37 -0.25
C TYR A 25 -5.58 -2.19 -1.53
N ASN A 26 -6.45 -3.18 -1.71
CA ASN A 26 -6.46 -3.98 -2.92
C ASN A 26 -6.85 -3.15 -4.14
N ILE A 27 -7.83 -2.28 -3.98
CA ILE A 27 -8.31 -1.40 -5.04
C ILE A 27 -7.22 -0.40 -5.43
N VAL A 28 -6.63 0.25 -4.44
CA VAL A 28 -5.55 1.21 -4.66
C VAL A 28 -4.34 0.53 -5.29
N GLY A 29 -4.00 -0.67 -4.81
CA GLY A 29 -2.88 -1.44 -5.35
C GLY A 29 -3.05 -1.80 -6.81
N GLU A 30 -4.23 -2.27 -7.20
CA GLU A 30 -4.52 -2.56 -8.60
C GLU A 30 -4.36 -1.31 -9.48
N ASN A 31 -4.94 -0.21 -9.05
CA ASN A 31 -4.86 1.05 -9.80
C ASN A 31 -3.42 1.55 -9.91
N LEU A 32 -2.65 1.41 -8.83
CA LEU A 32 -1.24 1.79 -8.83
C LEU A 32 -0.44 0.97 -9.84
N LEU A 33 -0.62 -0.35 -9.86
CA LEU A 33 0.11 -1.23 -10.77
C LEU A 33 -0.25 -0.96 -12.23
N HIS A 34 -1.52 -0.72 -12.52
CA HIS A 34 -1.95 -0.33 -13.86
C HIS A 34 -1.32 0.99 -14.29
N SER A 35 -1.27 1.97 -13.39
CA SER A 35 -0.64 3.26 -13.69
C SER A 35 0.86 3.11 -13.97
N ILE A 36 1.55 2.29 -13.20
CA ILE A 36 2.97 2.01 -13.42
C ILE A 36 3.17 1.34 -14.79
N SER A 37 2.34 0.37 -15.11
CA SER A 37 2.37 -0.30 -16.42
C SER A 37 2.22 0.71 -17.56
N GLU A 38 1.27 1.62 -17.45
CA GLU A 38 1.03 2.63 -18.50
C GLU A 38 2.19 3.62 -18.62
N VAL A 39 2.67 4.15 -17.50
CA VAL A 39 3.74 5.16 -17.51
C VAL A 39 5.03 4.58 -18.07
N LEU A 40 5.35 3.34 -17.72
CA LEU A 40 6.57 2.68 -18.17
C LEU A 40 6.39 1.97 -19.51
N SER A 41 5.17 1.91 -20.04
CA SER A 41 4.83 1.21 -21.29
C SER A 41 5.26 -0.26 -21.26
N ILE A 42 4.99 -0.92 -20.12
CA ILE A 42 5.30 -2.34 -19.94
C ILE A 42 4.02 -3.13 -19.72
N SER A 43 4.10 -4.44 -19.94
CA SER A 43 2.97 -5.35 -19.68
C SER A 43 2.74 -5.50 -18.19
N MET A 44 1.49 -5.76 -17.79
CA MET A 44 1.16 -6.13 -16.41
C MET A 44 1.85 -7.43 -15.99
N GLU A 45 2.32 -8.24 -16.95
CA GLU A 45 3.04 -9.48 -16.68
C GLU A 45 4.56 -9.29 -16.56
N ASP A 46 5.04 -8.06 -16.77
CA ASP A 46 6.46 -7.75 -16.65
C ASP A 46 6.96 -8.03 -15.23
N PRO A 47 8.17 -8.62 -15.07
CA PRO A 47 8.73 -8.86 -13.73
C PRO A 47 8.84 -7.62 -12.86
N LEU A 48 8.97 -6.43 -13.46
CA LEU A 48 9.00 -5.18 -12.72
C LEU A 48 7.66 -4.91 -12.02
N ILE A 49 6.55 -5.27 -12.66
CA ILE A 49 5.22 -5.16 -12.03
C ILE A 49 5.12 -6.11 -10.84
N ASP A 50 5.65 -7.33 -10.95
CA ASP A 50 5.68 -8.28 -9.83
C ASP A 50 6.50 -7.73 -8.67
N ALA A 51 7.63 -7.08 -8.96
CA ALA A 51 8.46 -6.46 -7.92
C ALA A 51 7.71 -5.33 -7.20
N TRP A 52 7.01 -4.49 -7.96
CA TRP A 52 6.19 -3.43 -7.38
C TRP A 52 5.04 -3.99 -6.56
N ALA A 53 4.40 -5.06 -7.04
CA ALA A 53 3.31 -5.70 -6.31
C ALA A 53 3.79 -6.26 -4.97
N ALA A 54 4.96 -6.91 -4.96
CA ALA A 54 5.54 -7.44 -3.72
C ALA A 54 5.88 -6.33 -2.73
N ALA A 55 6.49 -5.24 -3.20
CA ALA A 55 6.83 -4.10 -2.36
C ALA A 55 5.56 -3.43 -1.80
N TYR A 56 4.55 -3.23 -2.64
CA TYR A 56 3.29 -2.65 -2.21
C TYR A 56 2.59 -3.55 -1.19
N GLY A 57 2.60 -4.86 -1.41
CA GLY A 57 1.99 -5.83 -0.49
C GLY A 57 2.59 -5.75 0.90
N GLN A 58 3.92 -5.66 0.99
CA GLN A 58 4.60 -5.52 2.28
C GLN A 58 4.22 -4.22 2.98
N LEU A 59 4.16 -3.12 2.24
CA LEU A 59 3.79 -1.83 2.79
C LEU A 59 2.33 -1.83 3.24
N ALA A 60 1.43 -2.39 2.43
CA ALA A 60 0.02 -2.48 2.78
C ALA A 60 -0.20 -3.31 4.04
N ASP A 61 0.50 -4.44 4.18
CA ASP A 61 0.42 -5.27 5.38
C ASP A 61 0.86 -4.50 6.62
N LEU A 62 1.91 -3.70 6.51
CA LEU A 62 2.39 -2.88 7.61
C LEU A 62 1.34 -1.85 8.03
N PHE A 63 0.74 -1.17 7.06
CA PHE A 63 -0.33 -0.21 7.34
C PHE A 63 -1.57 -0.89 7.94
N ILE A 64 -1.98 -2.02 7.39
CA ILE A 64 -3.14 -2.76 7.88
C ILE A 64 -2.92 -3.19 9.33
N SER A 65 -1.74 -3.72 9.65
CA SER A 65 -1.42 -4.15 11.02
C SER A 65 -1.44 -2.97 11.99
N THR A 66 -0.86 -1.84 11.58
CA THR A 66 -0.82 -0.62 12.42
C THR A 66 -2.22 -0.07 12.63
N GLU A 67 -3.02 0.00 11.56
CA GLU A 67 -4.39 0.52 11.63
C GLU A 67 -5.30 -0.38 12.45
N LYS A 68 -5.11 -1.69 12.37
CA LYS A 68 -5.86 -2.65 13.18
C LYS A 68 -5.66 -2.37 14.67
N ALA A 69 -4.42 -2.10 15.08
CA ALA A 69 -4.12 -1.75 16.47
C ALA A 69 -4.81 -0.45 16.89
N ILE A 70 -4.93 0.52 15.98
CA ILE A 70 -5.61 1.79 16.24
C ILE A 70 -7.12 1.58 16.39
N TYR A 71 -7.73 0.75 15.53
CA TYR A 71 -9.16 0.46 15.58
C TYR A 71 -9.57 -0.29 16.85
N GLU A 72 -8.66 -1.07 17.42
CA GLU A 72 -8.90 -1.78 18.68
C GLU A 72 -8.79 -0.83 19.89
#